data_5358b01fa15c339e51a7bb7cf06767ae
#
_entry.id   5358b01fa15c339e51a7bb7cf06767ae
#
_cell.length_a   1.000
_cell.length_b   1.000
_cell.length_c   1.000
_cell.angle_alpha   90.00
_cell.angle_beta   90.00
_cell.angle_gamma   90.00
#
_symmetry.space_group_name_H-M   'P 1'
#
loop_
_entity.id
_entity.type
_entity.pdbx_description
1 polymer ?
#
loop_
_entity_poly.entity_id
_entity_poly.type
_entity_poly.pdbx_seq_one_letter_code
_entity_poly.pdbx_strand_id
1 'polypeptide(L)'
;MQDIRNIAIIAHVDHGKTTLVDKMLMAGHLFRENQQTGELILDNNELERERGITILSKNVSINYKDTKINIIDTPGHSDFGGEVERVLNMADGCLLLVDAFEGPMPQTRFVLQKALQIGLKPIVVVNKVDKPNCRPEEVYEMVFDLMCDLNATEEQLDFPVVYGSAKNNWMGEDWQQPTEDITYLLDTIINTIPAPPANEGTLQMLITSLDYSNYTGRIAVGRVHRGVIKDGTNITIVHRDGSMEKVKIKELDTFEGMSRRRVESVSCGDICAVIGLENFEIGDTICDFDNPEPLAPIAIDEPTMSMLFTINDSPFFGKEGKYCTSRHINDRLQHELEKDLALRIEQPSPDKWIVSGRGVLHLSVLIETMRREGYELQVGQPQVIYKEIDGVRCEPIEELTVNVPEEFASKMIDMVTRRKGEMTSMQNLGDRVDIEFEIPSRGIIGLRTNVLTASQGEAIMAHRFKAYQPFKGELQRRTNGSMIAMETGTVFAYALDKLQDRGRFFVSPQDEVYAGQVVGEHVHEKDLVVNVTKAKQLTNVRASGTDEKARIIPPLIFSLEEALEYIKEDEYVEVTPKSMRMRKIILDHLVRKRSNKSEEE
;
A
#
# COMPACT_ATOMS: atom_id res chain seq x y z
N MET A 1 21.14 0.98 32.65
CA MET A 1 20.15 0.80 31.58
C MET A 1 20.92 0.56 30.31
N GLN A 2 20.45 -0.34 29.43
CA GLN A 2 21.05 -0.51 28.10
C GLN A 2 20.80 0.77 27.31
N ASP A 3 21.78 1.27 26.58
CA ASP A 3 21.59 2.41 25.69
C ASP A 3 20.72 1.99 24.49
N ILE A 4 19.77 2.84 24.07
CA ILE A 4 18.78 2.50 23.04
C ILE A 4 18.76 3.58 21.97
N ARG A 5 18.58 3.18 20.72
CA ARG A 5 18.26 4.07 19.59
C ARG A 5 17.06 3.51 18.83
N ASN A 6 16.05 4.31 18.61
CA ASN A 6 14.87 3.93 17.83
C ASN A 6 14.91 4.68 16.50
N ILE A 7 15.04 3.96 15.40
CA ILE A 7 15.16 4.54 14.06
C ILE A 7 14.07 4.01 13.13
N ALA A 8 13.47 4.90 12.36
CA ALA A 8 12.59 4.55 11.25
C ALA A 8 13.37 4.59 9.93
N ILE A 9 13.16 3.62 9.04
CA ILE A 9 13.79 3.63 7.72
C ILE A 9 12.80 4.10 6.67
N ILE A 10 13.12 5.18 6.01
CA ILE A 10 12.34 5.82 4.94
C ILE A 10 13.09 5.61 3.62
N ALA A 11 12.45 4.96 2.66
CA ALA A 11 13.04 4.72 1.36
C ALA A 11 11.97 4.64 0.27
N HIS A 12 12.35 4.98 -0.95
CA HIS A 12 11.56 4.64 -2.12
C HIS A 12 11.71 3.14 -2.46
N VAL A 13 10.76 2.63 -3.23
CA VAL A 13 10.83 1.29 -3.82
C VAL A 13 12.16 1.15 -4.58
N ASP A 14 12.79 0.00 -4.47
CA ASP A 14 14.07 -0.32 -5.10
C ASP A 14 15.30 0.52 -4.68
N HIS A 15 15.20 1.48 -3.74
CA HIS A 15 16.37 2.19 -3.22
C HIS A 15 17.29 1.30 -2.35
N GLY A 16 16.87 0.07 -2.04
CA GLY A 16 17.69 -0.93 -1.35
C GLY A 16 17.45 -1.01 0.15
N LYS A 17 16.25 -0.63 0.63
CA LYS A 17 15.85 -0.67 2.04
C LYS A 17 16.05 -2.05 2.66
N THR A 18 15.42 -3.08 2.09
CA THR A 18 15.52 -4.46 2.58
C THR A 18 16.96 -4.95 2.62
N THR A 19 17.73 -4.68 1.55
CA THR A 19 19.15 -5.04 1.50
C THR A 19 19.96 -4.38 2.60
N LEU A 20 19.71 -3.09 2.89
CA LEU A 20 20.42 -2.38 3.96
C LEU A 20 20.09 -2.95 5.33
N VAL A 21 18.80 -3.20 5.62
CA VAL A 21 18.38 -3.78 6.90
C VAL A 21 18.93 -5.19 7.09
N ASP A 22 18.94 -6.02 6.04
CA ASP A 22 19.59 -7.35 6.08
C ASP A 22 21.07 -7.24 6.46
N LYS A 23 21.79 -6.26 5.89
CA LYS A 23 23.20 -6.04 6.26
C LYS A 23 23.37 -5.54 7.69
N MET A 24 22.47 -4.68 8.17
CA MET A 24 22.48 -4.23 9.57
C MET A 24 22.22 -5.42 10.52
N LEU A 25 21.29 -6.31 10.20
CA LEU A 25 21.03 -7.53 10.96
C LEU A 25 22.25 -8.47 11.00
N MET A 26 22.97 -8.59 9.88
CA MET A 26 24.21 -9.37 9.82
C MET A 26 25.34 -8.76 10.68
N ALA A 27 25.49 -7.45 10.65
CA ALA A 27 26.49 -6.73 11.45
C ALA A 27 26.22 -6.83 12.97
N GLY A 28 24.96 -6.99 13.38
CA GLY A 28 24.57 -7.23 14.77
C GLY A 28 24.88 -8.65 15.29
N HIS A 29 25.62 -9.48 14.56
CA HIS A 29 25.99 -10.88 14.92
C HIS A 29 24.81 -11.79 15.27
N LEU A 30 23.62 -11.53 14.74
CA LEU A 30 22.40 -12.29 15.02
C LEU A 30 22.32 -13.63 14.26
N PHE A 31 23.14 -13.79 13.22
CA PHE A 31 23.21 -15.02 12.42
C PHE A 31 24.52 -15.77 12.68
N ARG A 32 24.43 -17.10 12.83
CA ARG A 32 25.62 -17.95 12.86
C ARG A 32 26.25 -17.98 11.46
N GLU A 33 27.60 -17.96 11.39
CA GLU A 33 28.38 -17.92 10.14
C GLU A 33 28.01 -18.97 9.07
N ASN A 34 27.26 -20.02 9.42
CA ASN A 34 26.84 -21.13 8.54
C ASN A 34 25.34 -21.15 8.22
N GLN A 35 24.56 -20.13 8.61
CA GLN A 35 23.15 -20.07 8.27
C GLN A 35 23.03 -19.45 6.88
N GLN A 36 22.70 -20.25 5.85
CA GLN A 36 22.29 -19.73 4.54
C GLN A 36 20.96 -18.99 4.74
N THR A 37 21.04 -17.71 5.04
CA THR A 37 19.90 -16.81 5.00
C THR A 37 19.60 -16.51 3.54
N GLY A 38 18.39 -16.85 3.08
CA GLY A 38 17.93 -16.45 1.75
C GLY A 38 18.01 -14.92 1.60
N GLU A 39 18.22 -14.45 0.39
CA GLU A 39 18.11 -13.01 0.08
C GLU A 39 16.71 -12.51 0.44
N LEU A 40 16.62 -11.28 1.02
CA LEU A 40 15.39 -10.59 1.43
C LEU A 40 14.68 -11.21 2.66
N ILE A 41 15.36 -11.18 3.80
CA ILE A 41 14.87 -11.75 5.06
C ILE A 41 13.64 -11.01 5.60
N LEU A 42 13.55 -9.70 5.39
CA LEU A 42 12.44 -8.87 5.87
C LEU A 42 11.15 -9.06 5.08
N ASP A 43 11.21 -9.27 3.77
CA ASP A 43 10.02 -9.37 2.93
C ASP A 43 9.42 -10.79 2.97
N ASN A 44 8.83 -11.17 4.10
CA ASN A 44 8.19 -12.47 4.27
C ASN A 44 6.82 -12.57 3.59
N ASN A 45 6.21 -11.47 3.19
CA ASN A 45 4.94 -11.44 2.50
C ASN A 45 5.15 -11.54 0.98
N GLU A 46 4.51 -12.51 0.33
CA GLU A 46 4.59 -12.69 -1.12
C GLU A 46 4.13 -11.46 -1.89
N LEU A 47 3.11 -10.75 -1.40
CA LEU A 47 2.59 -9.52 -2.01
C LEU A 47 3.60 -8.37 -1.96
N GLU A 48 4.34 -8.23 -0.85
CA GLU A 48 5.41 -7.22 -0.72
C GLU A 48 6.53 -7.50 -1.73
N ARG A 49 6.94 -8.77 -1.87
CA ARG A 49 7.97 -9.18 -2.86
C ARG A 49 7.54 -8.96 -4.30
N GLU A 50 6.30 -9.33 -4.64
CA GLU A 50 5.79 -9.18 -6.01
C GLU A 50 5.63 -7.70 -6.41
N ARG A 51 5.24 -6.85 -5.46
CA ARG A 51 5.00 -5.43 -5.70
C ARG A 51 6.23 -4.56 -5.45
N GLY A 52 7.24 -5.09 -4.78
CA GLY A 52 8.44 -4.35 -4.37
C GLY A 52 8.17 -3.27 -3.33
N ILE A 53 7.05 -3.31 -2.61
CA ILE A 53 6.66 -2.30 -1.62
C ILE A 53 6.49 -2.93 -0.24
N THR A 54 6.86 -2.19 0.82
CA THR A 54 6.50 -2.55 2.19
C THR A 54 5.03 -2.18 2.42
N ILE A 55 4.23 -3.15 2.83
CA ILE A 55 2.80 -2.99 3.13
C ILE A 55 2.61 -2.87 4.64
N LEU A 56 3.23 -3.76 5.41
CA LEU A 56 3.15 -3.79 6.87
C LEU A 56 4.48 -3.40 7.49
N SER A 57 4.43 -2.55 8.51
CA SER A 57 5.61 -2.21 9.30
C SER A 57 6.14 -3.42 10.06
N LYS A 58 7.45 -3.51 10.19
CA LYS A 58 8.13 -4.56 10.94
C LYS A 58 9.10 -3.93 11.93
N ASN A 59 9.15 -4.51 13.11
CA ASN A 59 10.10 -4.10 14.15
C ASN A 59 11.20 -5.15 14.24
N VAL A 60 12.43 -4.72 14.08
CA VAL A 60 13.62 -5.55 14.28
C VAL A 60 14.59 -4.83 15.20
N SER A 61 15.47 -5.54 15.87
CA SER A 61 16.48 -4.92 16.69
C SER A 61 17.83 -5.59 16.55
N ILE A 62 18.89 -4.80 16.65
CA ILE A 62 20.27 -5.26 16.67
C ILE A 62 20.97 -4.74 17.92
N ASN A 63 21.94 -5.51 18.40
CA ASN A 63 22.86 -5.05 19.43
C ASN A 63 24.20 -4.72 18.76
N TYR A 64 24.60 -3.47 18.87
CA TYR A 64 25.88 -3.02 18.34
C TYR A 64 26.65 -2.27 19.42
N LYS A 65 27.86 -2.75 19.75
CA LYS A 65 28.57 -2.31 20.95
C LYS A 65 27.67 -2.50 22.19
N ASP A 66 27.52 -1.48 23.02
CA ASP A 66 26.66 -1.51 24.21
C ASP A 66 25.25 -0.93 23.97
N THR A 67 24.91 -0.64 22.72
CA THR A 67 23.66 0.01 22.31
C THR A 67 22.74 -0.97 21.60
N LYS A 68 21.47 -0.95 21.98
CA LYS A 68 20.37 -1.61 21.26
C LYS A 68 19.81 -0.63 20.22
N ILE A 69 19.82 -1.01 18.96
CA ILE A 69 19.22 -0.22 17.87
C ILE A 69 17.95 -0.93 17.44
N ASN A 70 16.81 -0.32 17.74
CA ASN A 70 15.52 -0.76 17.22
C ASN A 70 15.31 -0.13 15.84
N ILE A 71 15.03 -0.95 14.86
CA ILE A 71 14.82 -0.56 13.47
C ILE A 71 13.35 -0.79 13.14
N ILE A 72 12.67 0.26 12.73
CA ILE A 72 11.27 0.27 12.39
C ILE A 72 11.17 0.41 10.88
N ASP A 73 10.72 -0.65 10.22
CA ASP A 73 10.49 -0.65 8.78
C ASP A 73 9.18 0.05 8.46
N THR A 74 9.21 1.12 7.65
CA THR A 74 8.03 1.94 7.35
C THR A 74 7.52 1.69 5.93
N PRO A 75 6.18 1.61 5.73
CA PRO A 75 5.60 1.64 4.41
C PRO A 75 5.95 2.93 3.66
N GLY A 76 6.22 2.83 2.36
CA GLY A 76 6.58 3.99 1.54
C GLY A 76 5.39 4.66 0.84
N HIS A 77 4.24 4.01 0.74
CA HIS A 77 3.09 4.48 -0.05
C HIS A 77 2.08 5.25 0.80
N SER A 78 1.55 6.36 0.26
CA SER A 78 0.58 7.23 0.94
C SER A 78 -0.72 6.53 1.37
N ASP A 79 -1.15 5.50 0.66
CA ASP A 79 -2.35 4.71 1.00
C ASP A 79 -2.21 3.99 2.35
N PHE A 80 -0.97 3.78 2.83
CA PHE A 80 -0.65 3.24 4.15
C PHE A 80 -0.26 4.32 5.17
N GLY A 81 -0.58 5.58 4.90
CA GLY A 81 -0.19 6.74 5.73
C GLY A 81 -0.61 6.62 7.19
N GLY A 82 -1.75 5.98 7.51
CA GLY A 82 -2.17 5.73 8.89
C GLY A 82 -1.21 4.80 9.65
N GLU A 83 -0.59 3.85 8.98
CA GLU A 83 0.42 3.00 9.56
C GLU A 83 1.75 3.76 9.74
N VAL A 84 2.14 4.53 8.72
CA VAL A 84 3.33 5.39 8.79
C VAL A 84 3.29 6.32 10.00
N GLU A 85 2.19 7.05 10.20
CA GLU A 85 2.05 7.98 11.33
C GLU A 85 2.18 7.29 12.69
N ARG A 86 1.59 6.11 12.84
CA ARG A 86 1.67 5.33 14.08
C ARG A 86 3.09 4.87 14.37
N VAL A 87 3.74 4.33 13.35
CA VAL A 87 5.05 3.69 13.46
C VAL A 87 6.15 4.71 13.71
N LEU A 88 6.08 5.86 13.03
CA LEU A 88 7.02 6.96 13.24
C LEU A 88 7.02 7.49 14.68
N ASN A 89 5.89 7.42 15.39
CA ASN A 89 5.81 7.82 16.81
C ASN A 89 6.64 6.92 17.76
N MET A 90 7.11 5.77 17.30
CA MET A 90 8.01 4.92 18.07
C MET A 90 9.49 5.29 17.89
N ALA A 91 9.84 6.09 16.87
CA ALA A 91 11.20 6.44 16.53
C ALA A 91 11.67 7.73 17.21
N ASP A 92 12.98 7.89 17.34
CA ASP A 92 13.67 9.10 17.79
C ASP A 92 14.44 9.76 16.64
N GLY A 93 14.67 9.03 15.55
CA GLY A 93 15.27 9.53 14.32
C GLY A 93 14.88 8.69 13.11
N CYS A 94 15.29 9.14 11.93
CA CYS A 94 15.02 8.42 10.70
C CYS A 94 16.25 8.30 9.80
N LEU A 95 16.35 7.17 9.09
CA LEU A 95 17.28 6.98 7.99
C LEU A 95 16.54 7.24 6.68
N LEU A 96 16.92 8.28 5.97
CA LEU A 96 16.44 8.56 4.62
C LEU A 96 17.38 7.88 3.62
N LEU A 97 16.95 6.77 3.03
CA LEU A 97 17.72 6.02 2.05
C LEU A 97 17.38 6.48 0.63
N VAL A 98 18.36 6.93 -0.10
CA VAL A 98 18.22 7.50 -1.44
C VAL A 98 19.18 6.79 -2.42
N ASP A 99 18.72 6.49 -3.62
CA ASP A 99 19.57 5.96 -4.69
C ASP A 99 20.48 7.06 -5.24
N ALA A 100 21.79 6.79 -5.36
CA ALA A 100 22.81 7.73 -5.82
C ALA A 100 22.62 8.23 -7.26
N PHE A 101 21.77 7.58 -8.04
CA PHE A 101 21.44 7.99 -9.41
C PHE A 101 20.07 8.67 -9.49
N GLU A 102 19.05 8.10 -8.88
CA GLU A 102 17.67 8.57 -9.00
C GLU A 102 17.39 9.79 -8.11
N GLY A 103 18.04 9.88 -6.94
CA GLY A 103 17.77 10.93 -5.98
C GLY A 103 16.49 10.69 -5.16
N PRO A 104 16.02 11.71 -4.42
CA PRO A 104 14.80 11.62 -3.63
C PRO A 104 13.56 11.56 -4.54
N MET A 105 12.73 10.53 -4.33
CA MET A 105 11.54 10.27 -5.15
C MET A 105 10.26 10.83 -4.50
N PRO A 106 9.22 11.17 -5.28
CA PRO A 106 7.99 11.77 -4.76
C PRO A 106 7.30 11.01 -3.63
N GLN A 107 7.34 9.68 -3.64
CA GLN A 107 6.73 8.86 -2.59
C GLN A 107 7.42 9.05 -1.23
N THR A 108 8.73 9.24 -1.22
CA THR A 108 9.53 9.47 -0.01
C THR A 108 9.17 10.80 0.67
N ARG A 109 8.74 11.79 -0.10
CA ARG A 109 8.37 13.13 0.36
C ARG A 109 7.30 13.09 1.45
N PHE A 110 6.25 12.25 1.28
CA PHE A 110 5.19 12.13 2.28
C PHE A 110 5.69 11.60 3.63
N VAL A 111 6.40 10.47 3.61
CA VAL A 111 6.91 9.84 4.85
C VAL A 111 7.94 10.74 5.54
N LEU A 112 8.83 11.35 4.77
CA LEU A 112 9.82 12.29 5.27
C LEU A 112 9.15 13.52 5.89
N GLN A 113 8.14 14.11 5.25
CA GLN A 113 7.40 15.23 5.81
C GLN A 113 6.79 14.91 7.18
N LYS A 114 6.15 13.72 7.32
CA LYS A 114 5.60 13.29 8.59
C LYS A 114 6.69 13.09 9.65
N ALA A 115 7.82 12.49 9.28
CA ALA A 115 8.96 12.32 10.17
C ALA A 115 9.51 13.67 10.67
N LEU A 116 9.67 14.66 9.78
CA LEU A 116 10.14 16.00 10.15
C LEU A 116 9.13 16.75 11.04
N GLN A 117 7.82 16.63 10.76
CA GLN A 117 6.75 17.28 11.55
C GLN A 117 6.71 16.80 13.00
N ILE A 118 6.98 15.52 13.26
CA ILE A 118 7.06 14.97 14.63
C ILE A 118 8.43 15.16 15.28
N GLY A 119 9.36 15.84 14.60
CA GLY A 119 10.66 16.21 15.16
C GLY A 119 11.73 15.12 15.10
N LEU A 120 11.61 14.11 14.24
CA LEU A 120 12.65 13.09 14.09
C LEU A 120 13.94 13.70 13.52
N LYS A 121 15.07 13.24 14.03
CA LYS A 121 16.40 13.63 13.53
C LYS A 121 16.78 12.78 12.31
N PRO A 122 17.03 13.37 11.13
CA PRO A 122 17.34 12.61 9.92
C PRO A 122 18.83 12.26 9.82
N ILE A 123 19.11 11.08 9.24
CA ILE A 123 20.40 10.70 8.67
C ILE A 123 20.13 10.33 7.22
N VAL A 124 20.88 10.87 6.29
CA VAL A 124 20.74 10.58 4.87
C VAL A 124 21.73 9.50 4.46
N VAL A 125 21.24 8.45 3.80
CA VAL A 125 22.06 7.36 3.29
C VAL A 125 21.96 7.34 1.77
N VAL A 126 23.02 7.75 1.07
CA VAL A 126 23.13 7.73 -0.38
C VAL A 126 23.67 6.37 -0.80
N ASN A 127 22.76 5.50 -1.24
CA ASN A 127 23.04 4.10 -1.57
C ASN A 127 23.30 3.90 -3.06
N LYS A 128 23.90 2.76 -3.41
CA LYS A 128 24.19 2.34 -4.79
C LYS A 128 25.22 3.22 -5.50
N VAL A 129 26.18 3.78 -4.78
CA VAL A 129 27.28 4.53 -5.37
C VAL A 129 28.22 3.67 -6.23
N ASP A 130 28.03 2.35 -6.24
CA ASP A 130 28.69 1.40 -7.13
C ASP A 130 28.16 1.43 -8.57
N LYS A 131 27.05 2.11 -8.84
CA LYS A 131 26.53 2.28 -10.19
C LYS A 131 27.42 3.24 -11.01
N PRO A 132 27.70 2.94 -12.30
CA PRO A 132 28.63 3.76 -13.11
C PRO A 132 28.15 5.19 -13.37
N ASN A 133 26.84 5.44 -13.26
CA ASN A 133 26.23 6.75 -13.52
C ASN A 133 25.76 7.43 -12.21
N CYS A 134 26.32 7.05 -11.06
CA CYS A 134 25.96 7.69 -9.79
C CYS A 134 26.39 9.16 -9.77
N ARG A 135 25.59 9.99 -9.09
CA ARG A 135 25.81 11.44 -8.89
C ARG A 135 25.57 11.84 -7.44
N PRO A 136 26.36 11.32 -6.49
CA PRO A 136 26.08 11.46 -5.07
C PRO A 136 26.03 12.91 -4.57
N GLU A 137 26.85 13.80 -5.14
CA GLU A 137 26.90 15.22 -4.77
C GLU A 137 25.62 15.96 -5.18
N GLU A 138 25.13 15.72 -6.41
CA GLU A 138 23.85 16.29 -6.87
C GLU A 138 22.68 15.74 -6.06
N VAL A 139 22.71 14.44 -5.71
CA VAL A 139 21.66 13.83 -4.88
C VAL A 139 21.65 14.43 -3.47
N TYR A 140 22.82 14.79 -2.91
CA TYR A 140 22.89 15.53 -1.65
C TYR A 140 22.16 16.88 -1.75
N GLU A 141 22.44 17.67 -2.79
CA GLU A 141 21.78 18.96 -3.02
C GLU A 141 20.26 18.78 -3.18
N MET A 142 19.82 17.78 -3.96
CA MET A 142 18.39 17.49 -4.13
C MET A 142 17.69 17.12 -2.81
N VAL A 143 18.38 16.37 -1.92
CA VAL A 143 17.85 16.03 -0.60
C VAL A 143 17.79 17.26 0.30
N PHE A 144 18.81 18.11 0.26
CA PHE A 144 18.82 19.36 1.03
C PHE A 144 17.68 20.29 0.61
N ASP A 145 17.49 20.48 -0.70
CA ASP A 145 16.39 21.28 -1.23
C ASP A 145 15.02 20.70 -0.82
N LEU A 146 14.87 19.37 -0.89
CA LEU A 146 13.66 18.70 -0.42
C LEU A 146 13.39 18.94 1.07
N MET A 147 14.42 18.90 1.93
CA MET A 147 14.27 19.18 3.35
C MET A 147 13.81 20.64 3.59
N CYS A 148 14.39 21.60 2.83
CA CYS A 148 13.97 22.99 2.87
C CYS A 148 12.49 23.17 2.44
N ASP A 149 12.09 22.54 1.36
CA ASP A 149 10.70 22.54 0.86
C ASP A 149 9.70 21.98 1.87
N LEU A 150 10.13 21.01 2.66
CA LEU A 150 9.33 20.39 3.72
C LEU A 150 9.36 21.17 5.04
N ASN A 151 9.95 22.35 5.06
CA ASN A 151 10.11 23.19 6.24
C ASN A 151 10.86 22.51 7.41
N ALA A 152 11.93 21.78 7.10
CA ALA A 152 12.81 21.21 8.12
C ALA A 152 13.40 22.32 9.01
N THR A 153 13.57 22.02 10.29
CA THR A 153 14.22 22.93 11.24
C THR A 153 15.72 23.03 10.99
N GLU A 154 16.38 24.08 11.50
CA GLU A 154 17.85 24.22 11.38
C GLU A 154 18.60 22.99 11.93
N GLU A 155 18.11 22.39 13.02
CA GLU A 155 18.68 21.17 13.60
C GLU A 155 18.49 19.93 12.70
N GLN A 156 17.41 19.90 11.91
CA GLN A 156 17.13 18.83 10.96
C GLN A 156 17.89 19.02 9.64
N LEU A 157 18.22 20.26 9.26
CA LEU A 157 19.05 20.58 8.11
C LEU A 157 20.53 20.27 8.34
N ASP A 158 20.98 20.18 9.60
CA ASP A 158 22.32 19.73 9.98
C ASP A 158 22.37 18.20 10.08
N PHE A 159 22.02 17.53 8.99
CA PHE A 159 21.99 16.07 8.92
C PHE A 159 23.32 15.48 8.41
N PRO A 160 23.82 14.40 9.02
CA PRO A 160 24.95 13.66 8.47
C PRO A 160 24.55 12.87 7.23
N VAL A 161 25.49 12.74 6.30
CA VAL A 161 25.33 11.93 5.10
C VAL A 161 26.30 10.75 5.14
N VAL A 162 25.78 9.58 4.79
CA VAL A 162 26.54 8.34 4.69
C VAL A 162 26.43 7.83 3.25
N TYR A 163 27.54 7.54 2.62
CA TYR A 163 27.60 7.05 1.25
C TYR A 163 27.96 5.57 1.23
N GLY A 164 27.41 4.79 0.28
CA GLY A 164 27.85 3.43 0.15
C GLY A 164 27.04 2.56 -0.79
N SER A 165 27.31 1.26 -0.70
CA SER A 165 26.58 0.22 -1.41
C SER A 165 26.14 -0.88 -0.44
N ALA A 166 24.87 -0.92 -0.10
CA ALA A 166 24.30 -1.97 0.72
C ALA A 166 24.53 -3.36 0.09
N LYS A 167 24.48 -3.46 -1.23
CA LYS A 167 24.76 -4.70 -1.97
C LYS A 167 26.19 -5.20 -1.73
N ASN A 168 27.15 -4.30 -1.78
CA ASN A 168 28.57 -4.60 -1.59
C ASN A 168 29.00 -4.53 -0.11
N ASN A 169 28.06 -4.34 0.81
CA ASN A 169 28.24 -4.37 2.26
C ASN A 169 29.25 -3.34 2.78
N TRP A 170 29.21 -2.09 2.29
CA TRP A 170 30.05 -1.03 2.81
C TRP A 170 29.32 0.32 2.88
N MET A 171 29.65 1.13 3.90
CA MET A 171 29.13 2.48 4.13
C MET A 171 30.24 3.34 4.72
N GLY A 172 30.37 4.58 4.25
CA GLY A 172 31.45 5.51 4.68
C GLY A 172 31.08 6.97 4.53
N GLU A 173 31.99 7.84 4.93
CA GLU A 173 31.86 9.29 4.81
C GLU A 173 32.10 9.79 3.37
N ASP A 174 32.97 9.11 2.63
CA ASP A 174 33.37 9.48 1.27
C ASP A 174 32.94 8.37 0.29
N TRP A 175 32.15 8.70 -0.72
CA TRP A 175 31.68 7.75 -1.71
C TRP A 175 32.79 7.20 -2.63
N GLN A 176 33.95 7.88 -2.69
CA GLN A 176 35.10 7.44 -3.49
C GLN A 176 36.04 6.50 -2.71
N GLN A 177 35.85 6.37 -1.41
CA GLN A 177 36.69 5.55 -0.53
C GLN A 177 35.85 4.43 0.15
N PRO A 178 35.65 3.28 -0.51
CA PRO A 178 34.93 2.16 0.08
C PRO A 178 35.55 1.72 1.40
N THR A 179 34.70 1.51 2.40
CA THR A 179 35.06 0.94 3.70
C THR A 179 34.96 -0.60 3.67
N GLU A 180 35.43 -1.26 4.73
CA GLU A 180 35.37 -2.74 4.81
C GLU A 180 33.94 -3.26 5.04
N ASP A 181 33.11 -2.48 5.76
CA ASP A 181 31.75 -2.88 6.18
C ASP A 181 30.82 -1.68 6.38
N ILE A 182 29.67 -1.90 7.02
CA ILE A 182 28.68 -0.86 7.32
C ILE A 182 28.83 -0.24 8.71
N THR A 183 29.94 -0.49 9.41
CA THR A 183 30.20 -0.02 10.79
C THR A 183 30.09 1.49 10.90
N TYR A 184 30.56 2.24 9.90
CA TYR A 184 30.44 3.69 9.85
C TYR A 184 28.99 4.18 9.97
N LEU A 185 28.03 3.52 9.30
CA LEU A 185 26.62 3.85 9.43
C LEU A 185 26.11 3.59 10.84
N LEU A 186 26.46 2.45 11.44
CA LEU A 186 26.03 2.12 12.81
C LEU A 186 26.62 3.11 13.84
N ASP A 187 27.85 3.52 13.68
CA ASP A 187 28.47 4.54 14.53
C ASP A 187 27.80 5.92 14.33
N THR A 188 27.47 6.29 13.10
CA THR A 188 26.73 7.52 12.80
C THR A 188 25.35 7.51 13.45
N ILE A 189 24.63 6.39 13.44
CA ILE A 189 23.33 6.26 14.12
C ILE A 189 23.48 6.52 15.62
N ILE A 190 24.44 5.86 16.28
CA ILE A 190 24.65 6.01 17.74
C ILE A 190 25.02 7.45 18.10
N ASN A 191 25.84 8.10 17.30
CA ASN A 191 26.33 9.45 17.58
C ASN A 191 25.31 10.55 17.25
N THR A 192 24.42 10.33 16.28
CA THR A 192 23.50 11.35 15.78
C THR A 192 22.11 11.25 16.40
N ILE A 193 21.55 10.03 16.47
CA ILE A 193 20.20 9.85 16.97
C ILE A 193 20.20 9.94 18.50
N PRO A 194 19.36 10.80 19.10
CA PRO A 194 19.29 10.92 20.55
C PRO A 194 18.81 9.61 21.19
N ALA A 195 19.28 9.36 22.41
CA ALA A 195 18.68 8.34 23.23
C ALA A 195 17.23 8.74 23.59
N PRO A 196 16.30 7.78 23.71
CA PRO A 196 14.95 8.08 24.15
C PRO A 196 14.95 8.87 25.47
N PRO A 197 14.07 9.86 25.64
CA PRO A 197 13.98 10.59 26.90
C PRO A 197 13.63 9.66 28.05
N ALA A 198 14.43 9.68 29.11
CA ALA A 198 14.19 8.90 30.33
C ALA A 198 13.10 9.57 31.19
N ASN A 199 11.85 9.36 30.84
CA ASN A 199 10.72 9.91 31.59
C ASN A 199 10.44 9.06 32.84
N GLU A 200 10.65 9.66 34.02
CA GLU A 200 10.29 9.02 35.29
C GLU A 200 8.80 9.21 35.60
N GLY A 201 8.18 8.21 36.20
CA GLY A 201 6.78 8.26 36.65
C GLY A 201 6.04 6.93 36.42
N THR A 202 4.72 7.00 36.50
CA THR A 202 3.82 5.86 36.29
C THR A 202 3.92 5.32 34.85
N LEU A 203 3.62 4.03 34.69
CA LEU A 203 3.70 3.37 33.38
C LEU A 203 2.80 4.03 32.34
N GLN A 204 3.38 4.30 31.18
CA GLN A 204 2.67 4.70 29.96
C GLN A 204 3.29 4.00 28.76
N MET A 205 2.49 3.24 28.01
CA MET A 205 2.86 2.62 26.75
C MET A 205 1.70 2.78 25.76
N LEU A 206 1.96 3.44 24.65
CA LEU A 206 0.98 3.57 23.56
C LEU A 206 1.02 2.33 22.68
N ILE A 207 -0.12 1.72 22.42
CA ILE A 207 -0.26 0.61 21.49
C ILE A 207 -0.26 1.20 20.07
N THR A 208 0.79 0.94 19.31
CA THR A 208 1.00 1.51 17.97
C THR A 208 0.80 0.50 16.86
N SER A 209 0.98 -0.78 17.16
CA SER A 209 0.86 -1.86 16.18
C SER A 209 0.26 -3.12 16.85
N LEU A 210 -0.34 -3.94 16.03
CA LEU A 210 -0.94 -5.22 16.39
C LEU A 210 -0.22 -6.33 15.64
N ASP A 211 0.17 -7.38 16.37
CA ASP A 211 0.65 -8.62 15.81
C ASP A 211 -0.27 -9.77 16.23
N TYR A 212 -0.20 -10.88 15.56
CA TYR A 212 -1.04 -12.05 15.83
C TYR A 212 -0.24 -13.33 15.78
N SER A 213 -0.46 -14.18 16.76
CA SER A 213 0.10 -15.54 16.79
C SER A 213 -1.04 -16.55 16.95
N ASN A 214 -0.97 -17.64 16.19
CA ASN A 214 -1.94 -18.75 16.29
C ASN A 214 -1.97 -19.40 17.68
N TYR A 215 -0.92 -19.19 18.50
CA TYR A 215 -0.79 -19.80 19.84
C TYR A 215 -1.21 -18.84 20.96
N THR A 216 -0.87 -17.57 20.82
CA THR A 216 -1.06 -16.56 21.89
C THR A 216 -2.17 -15.57 21.59
N GLY A 217 -2.71 -15.58 20.38
CA GLY A 217 -3.73 -14.64 19.93
C GLY A 217 -3.15 -13.27 19.58
N ARG A 218 -3.89 -12.21 19.92
CA ARG A 218 -3.53 -10.81 19.66
C ARG A 218 -2.36 -10.36 20.54
N ILE A 219 -1.47 -9.59 19.99
CA ILE A 219 -0.25 -9.09 20.62
C ILE A 219 -0.18 -7.59 20.43
N ALA A 220 -0.15 -6.84 21.52
CA ALA A 220 -0.01 -5.39 21.50
C ALA A 220 1.47 -5.00 21.40
N VAL A 221 1.84 -4.24 20.38
CA VAL A 221 3.19 -3.74 20.18
C VAL A 221 3.20 -2.22 20.35
N GLY A 222 4.20 -1.71 21.06
CA GLY A 222 4.35 -0.28 21.26
C GLY A 222 5.63 0.08 21.99
N ARG A 223 5.87 1.38 22.12
CA ARG A 223 6.99 1.94 22.86
C ARG A 223 6.57 2.32 24.28
N VAL A 224 7.40 2.01 25.26
CA VAL A 224 7.23 2.47 26.63
C VAL A 224 7.65 3.95 26.71
N HIS A 225 6.70 4.85 26.87
CA HIS A 225 6.94 6.29 26.93
C HIS A 225 7.39 6.78 28.31
N ARG A 226 6.96 6.08 29.36
CA ARG A 226 7.28 6.43 30.76
C ARG A 226 7.23 5.19 31.66
N GLY A 227 8.09 5.15 32.65
CA GLY A 227 8.11 4.09 33.67
C GLY A 227 8.68 2.76 33.16
N VAL A 228 8.21 1.68 33.76
CA VAL A 228 8.68 0.31 33.47
C VAL A 228 7.48 -0.63 33.42
N ILE A 229 7.36 -1.39 32.36
CA ILE A 229 6.40 -2.49 32.24
C ILE A 229 7.05 -3.80 32.69
N LYS A 230 6.31 -4.67 33.40
CA LYS A 230 6.84 -5.93 33.93
C LYS A 230 5.95 -7.11 33.56
N ASP A 231 6.58 -8.25 33.31
CA ASP A 231 5.90 -9.52 33.03
C ASP A 231 5.00 -9.93 34.21
N GLY A 232 3.81 -10.45 33.91
CA GLY A 232 2.89 -10.98 34.90
C GLY A 232 2.22 -9.95 35.82
N THR A 233 2.41 -8.64 35.59
CA THR A 233 1.80 -7.58 36.42
C THR A 233 0.39 -7.20 35.97
N ASN A 234 -0.38 -6.61 36.89
CA ASN A 234 -1.66 -5.99 36.57
C ASN A 234 -1.44 -4.59 36.02
N ILE A 235 -2.21 -4.23 35.00
CA ILE A 235 -2.19 -2.92 34.34
C ILE A 235 -3.61 -2.42 34.10
N THR A 236 -3.75 -1.16 33.75
CA THR A 236 -4.99 -0.57 33.25
C THR A 236 -4.81 -0.21 31.78
N ILE A 237 -5.69 -0.70 30.89
CA ILE A 237 -5.81 -0.22 29.52
C ILE A 237 -6.80 0.94 29.53
N VAL A 238 -6.40 2.07 29.00
CA VAL A 238 -7.29 3.21 28.75
C VAL A 238 -7.57 3.28 27.27
N HIS A 239 -8.83 3.07 26.91
CA HIS A 239 -9.28 3.08 25.53
C HIS A 239 -9.41 4.50 24.97
N ARG A 240 -9.48 4.62 23.66
CA ARG A 240 -9.61 5.92 22.96
C ARG A 240 -10.88 6.71 23.33
N ASP A 241 -11.94 6.03 23.74
CA ASP A 241 -13.19 6.63 24.24
C ASP A 241 -13.11 7.05 25.72
N GLY A 242 -11.97 6.81 26.38
CA GLY A 242 -11.75 7.08 27.80
C GLY A 242 -12.24 5.97 28.73
N SER A 243 -12.81 4.89 28.24
CA SER A 243 -13.14 3.72 29.05
C SER A 243 -11.87 3.01 29.52
N MET A 244 -11.96 2.32 30.69
CA MET A 244 -10.80 1.70 31.32
C MET A 244 -11.07 0.23 31.60
N GLU A 245 -10.10 -0.62 31.27
CA GLU A 245 -10.14 -2.05 31.59
C GLU A 245 -8.90 -2.46 32.39
N LYS A 246 -9.13 -3.19 33.51
CA LYS A 246 -8.04 -3.72 34.35
C LYS A 246 -7.73 -5.15 33.91
N VAL A 247 -6.50 -5.38 33.47
CA VAL A 247 -6.07 -6.66 32.92
C VAL A 247 -4.70 -7.08 33.47
N LYS A 248 -4.38 -8.36 33.32
CA LYS A 248 -3.06 -8.91 33.70
C LYS A 248 -2.26 -9.29 32.48
N ILE A 249 -1.03 -8.84 32.40
CA ILE A 249 -0.07 -9.25 31.37
C ILE A 249 0.25 -10.74 31.57
N LYS A 250 0.12 -11.55 30.51
CA LYS A 250 0.51 -12.97 30.53
C LYS A 250 1.99 -13.15 30.18
N GLU A 251 2.47 -12.44 29.17
CA GLU A 251 3.86 -12.46 28.74
C GLU A 251 4.29 -11.09 28.24
N LEU A 252 5.55 -10.76 28.46
CA LEU A 252 6.20 -9.54 27.98
C LEU A 252 7.42 -9.92 27.15
N ASP A 253 7.44 -9.50 25.90
CA ASP A 253 8.53 -9.77 24.96
C ASP A 253 9.23 -8.47 24.53
N THR A 254 10.52 -8.57 24.21
CA THR A 254 11.28 -7.54 23.48
C THR A 254 11.76 -8.11 22.14
N PHE A 255 12.08 -7.22 21.20
CA PHE A 255 12.61 -7.63 19.90
C PHE A 255 14.11 -7.95 20.00
N GLU A 256 14.52 -9.05 19.35
CA GLU A 256 15.92 -9.48 19.20
C GLU A 256 16.10 -10.06 17.79
N GLY A 257 16.79 -9.34 16.92
CA GLY A 257 16.74 -9.62 15.50
C GLY A 257 15.32 -9.48 14.95
N MET A 258 14.88 -10.47 14.22
CA MET A 258 13.51 -10.60 13.70
C MET A 258 12.60 -11.39 14.64
N SER A 259 13.10 -11.91 15.74
CA SER A 259 12.33 -12.71 16.69
C SER A 259 11.98 -11.90 17.95
N ARG A 260 11.11 -12.46 18.76
CA ARG A 260 10.77 -11.92 20.07
C ARG A 260 11.36 -12.78 21.16
N ARG A 261 11.82 -12.14 22.21
CA ARG A 261 12.37 -12.80 23.40
C ARG A 261 11.62 -12.34 24.64
N ARG A 262 11.16 -13.28 25.43
CA ARG A 262 10.53 -12.99 26.72
C ARG A 262 11.51 -12.35 27.69
N VAL A 263 11.07 -11.32 28.37
CA VAL A 263 11.84 -10.55 29.35
C VAL A 263 11.01 -10.29 30.62
N GLU A 264 11.71 -10.10 31.74
CA GLU A 264 11.04 -9.79 33.02
C GLU A 264 10.49 -8.36 33.08
N SER A 265 11.16 -7.43 32.41
CA SER A 265 10.77 -6.02 32.39
C SER A 265 11.32 -5.28 31.17
N VAL A 266 10.60 -4.24 30.75
CA VAL A 266 11.02 -3.30 29.71
C VAL A 266 10.91 -1.88 30.27
N SER A 267 11.98 -1.11 30.10
CA SER A 267 12.08 0.27 30.59
C SER A 267 11.60 1.29 29.55
N CYS A 268 11.33 2.51 30.02
CA CYS A 268 11.08 3.67 29.18
C CYS A 268 12.09 3.76 28.02
N GLY A 269 11.57 4.04 26.83
CA GLY A 269 12.30 4.20 25.58
C GLY A 269 12.38 2.95 24.70
N ASP A 270 12.21 1.75 25.24
CA ASP A 270 12.27 0.51 24.44
C ASP A 270 10.91 0.13 23.84
N ILE A 271 10.97 -0.67 22.78
CA ILE A 271 9.79 -1.22 22.09
C ILE A 271 9.56 -2.64 22.59
N CYS A 272 8.32 -2.93 22.98
CA CYS A 272 7.96 -4.25 23.48
C CYS A 272 6.64 -4.76 22.91
N ALA A 273 6.44 -6.05 23.06
CA ALA A 273 5.23 -6.77 22.70
C ALA A 273 4.57 -7.35 23.97
N VAL A 274 3.30 -7.03 24.19
CA VAL A 274 2.52 -7.44 25.36
C VAL A 274 1.49 -8.47 24.92
N ILE A 275 1.48 -9.62 25.58
CA ILE A 275 0.66 -10.78 25.24
C ILE A 275 -0.34 -11.05 26.36
N GLY A 276 -1.55 -11.47 25.96
CA GLY A 276 -2.59 -11.89 26.88
C GLY A 276 -3.60 -10.81 27.22
N LEU A 277 -3.60 -9.74 26.45
CA LEU A 277 -4.66 -8.73 26.44
C LEU A 277 -5.77 -9.19 25.48
N GLU A 278 -7.03 -9.06 25.87
CA GLU A 278 -8.17 -9.52 25.05
C GLU A 278 -8.86 -8.37 24.31
N ASN A 279 -9.22 -7.31 25.04
CA ASN A 279 -9.93 -6.16 24.48
C ASN A 279 -8.99 -4.96 24.41
N PHE A 280 -8.33 -4.75 23.30
CA PHE A 280 -7.52 -3.57 23.08
C PHE A 280 -7.47 -3.23 21.59
N GLU A 281 -7.27 -1.96 21.31
CA GLU A 281 -7.14 -1.43 19.96
C GLU A 281 -5.84 -0.64 19.81
N ILE A 282 -5.44 -0.42 18.58
CA ILE A 282 -4.32 0.49 18.31
C ILE A 282 -4.74 1.91 18.71
N GLY A 283 -3.85 2.61 19.41
CA GLY A 283 -4.12 3.94 19.97
C GLY A 283 -4.59 3.92 21.43
N ASP A 284 -4.87 2.75 22.00
CA ASP A 284 -5.09 2.58 23.43
C ASP A 284 -3.76 2.75 24.18
N THR A 285 -3.86 3.18 25.45
CA THR A 285 -2.69 3.33 26.32
C THR A 285 -2.69 2.29 27.43
N ILE A 286 -1.60 1.53 27.52
CA ILE A 286 -1.31 0.70 28.70
C ILE A 286 -0.74 1.61 29.78
N CYS A 287 -1.43 1.65 30.91
CA CYS A 287 -1.12 2.53 32.03
C CYS A 287 -0.84 1.76 33.34
N ASP A 288 -0.33 2.48 34.31
CA ASP A 288 -0.24 2.00 35.67
C ASP A 288 -1.61 1.56 36.22
N PHE A 289 -1.62 0.51 37.08
CA PHE A 289 -2.84 -0.11 37.54
C PHE A 289 -3.68 0.82 38.45
N ASP A 290 -3.02 1.60 39.30
CA ASP A 290 -3.68 2.45 40.30
C ASP A 290 -3.85 3.90 39.83
N ASN A 291 -2.90 4.38 38.99
CA ASN A 291 -2.88 5.76 38.52
C ASN A 291 -2.80 5.78 36.98
N PRO A 292 -3.89 5.48 36.26
CA PRO A 292 -3.90 5.47 34.79
C PRO A 292 -3.84 6.90 34.24
N GLU A 293 -2.82 7.18 33.47
CA GLU A 293 -2.63 8.45 32.75
C GLU A 293 -2.46 8.15 31.23
N PRO A 294 -3.51 8.29 30.40
CA PRO A 294 -3.42 7.97 28.99
C PRO A 294 -2.58 9.00 28.21
N LEU A 295 -1.95 8.55 27.15
CA LEU A 295 -1.35 9.40 26.13
C LEU A 295 -2.42 9.94 25.19
N ALA A 296 -2.14 11.07 24.55
CA ALA A 296 -3.02 11.58 23.49
C ALA A 296 -3.14 10.54 22.36
N PRO A 297 -4.35 10.22 21.90
CA PRO A 297 -4.54 9.27 20.81
C PRO A 297 -3.90 9.79 19.53
N ILE A 298 -3.30 8.90 18.75
CA ILE A 298 -2.75 9.24 17.46
C ILE A 298 -3.91 9.61 16.53
N ALA A 299 -3.84 10.80 15.93
CA ALA A 299 -4.79 11.20 14.91
C ALA A 299 -4.56 10.34 13.65
N ILE A 300 -5.59 9.62 13.24
CA ILE A 300 -5.56 8.82 12.01
C ILE A 300 -6.47 9.52 11.02
N ASP A 301 -5.95 9.79 9.83
CA ASP A 301 -6.76 10.38 8.76
C ASP A 301 -7.92 9.45 8.40
N GLU A 302 -9.06 10.01 8.10
CA GLU A 302 -10.25 9.26 7.73
C GLU A 302 -10.12 8.64 6.32
N PRO A 303 -10.84 7.53 6.05
CA PRO A 303 -10.89 6.95 4.73
C PRO A 303 -11.48 7.92 3.70
N THR A 304 -10.91 7.93 2.51
CA THR A 304 -11.33 8.80 1.40
C THR A 304 -12.06 8.05 0.29
N MET A 305 -11.93 6.74 0.25
CA MET A 305 -12.52 5.86 -0.75
C MET A 305 -13.30 4.71 -0.14
N SER A 306 -14.31 4.24 -0.86
CA SER A 306 -15.10 3.06 -0.50
C SER A 306 -15.31 2.14 -1.69
N MET A 307 -15.48 0.85 -1.42
CA MET A 307 -15.89 -0.15 -2.41
C MET A 307 -17.00 -1.03 -1.86
N LEU A 308 -17.90 -1.43 -2.74
CA LEU A 308 -18.90 -2.43 -2.40
C LEU A 308 -18.30 -3.84 -2.54
N PHE A 309 -18.31 -4.61 -1.46
CA PHE A 309 -18.01 -6.04 -1.46
C PHE A 309 -19.33 -6.80 -1.38
N THR A 310 -19.46 -7.89 -2.13
CA THR A 310 -20.65 -8.75 -2.13
C THR A 310 -20.24 -10.19 -2.34
N ILE A 311 -21.11 -11.11 -1.91
CA ILE A 311 -20.92 -12.53 -2.22
C ILE A 311 -20.89 -12.73 -3.74
N ASN A 312 -20.16 -13.74 -4.20
CA ASN A 312 -20.20 -14.12 -5.60
C ASN A 312 -21.54 -14.85 -5.90
N ASP A 313 -22.32 -14.30 -6.82
CA ASP A 313 -23.58 -14.89 -7.32
C ASP A 313 -23.49 -15.28 -8.80
N SER A 314 -22.26 -15.40 -9.32
CA SER A 314 -22.02 -15.80 -10.71
C SER A 314 -22.36 -17.28 -10.97
N PRO A 315 -22.57 -17.68 -12.23
CA PRO A 315 -22.73 -19.10 -12.59
C PRO A 315 -21.53 -19.99 -12.23
N PHE A 316 -20.39 -19.40 -11.89
CA PHE A 316 -19.18 -20.11 -11.46
C PHE A 316 -18.95 -20.08 -9.95
N PHE A 317 -19.91 -19.61 -9.18
CA PHE A 317 -19.88 -19.61 -7.73
C PHE A 317 -19.42 -20.95 -7.14
N GLY A 318 -18.44 -20.90 -6.23
CA GLY A 318 -17.92 -22.06 -5.50
C GLY A 318 -17.10 -23.06 -6.32
N LYS A 319 -16.81 -22.77 -7.60
CA LYS A 319 -15.93 -23.65 -8.40
C LYS A 319 -14.46 -23.55 -8.01
N GLU A 320 -14.03 -22.40 -7.54
CA GLU A 320 -12.60 -22.09 -7.31
C GLU A 320 -12.31 -21.69 -5.86
N GLY A 321 -13.25 -21.01 -5.20
CA GLY A 321 -13.09 -20.54 -3.82
C GLY A 321 -13.47 -21.58 -2.77
N LYS A 322 -12.76 -21.58 -1.65
CA LYS A 322 -13.07 -22.38 -0.47
C LYS A 322 -14.04 -21.66 0.46
N TYR A 323 -13.92 -20.34 0.55
CA TYR A 323 -14.68 -19.47 1.45
C TYR A 323 -15.56 -18.53 0.63
N CYS A 324 -16.82 -18.91 0.40
CA CYS A 324 -17.72 -18.22 -0.53
C CYS A 324 -18.97 -17.66 0.16
N THR A 325 -19.22 -18.00 1.44
CA THR A 325 -20.44 -17.60 2.14
C THR A 325 -20.32 -16.23 2.77
N SER A 326 -21.45 -15.54 2.97
CA SER A 326 -21.49 -14.24 3.66
C SER A 326 -20.86 -14.30 5.06
N ARG A 327 -21.04 -15.40 5.79
CA ARG A 327 -20.42 -15.59 7.09
C ARG A 327 -18.88 -15.60 7.01
N HIS A 328 -18.31 -16.36 6.06
CA HIS A 328 -16.86 -16.43 5.89
C HIS A 328 -16.27 -15.04 5.57
N ILE A 329 -16.91 -14.31 4.65
CA ILE A 329 -16.46 -12.98 4.26
C ILE A 329 -16.58 -12.00 5.42
N ASN A 330 -17.71 -12.03 6.14
CA ASN A 330 -17.90 -11.16 7.30
C ASN A 330 -16.88 -11.42 8.40
N ASP A 331 -16.67 -12.67 8.79
CA ASP A 331 -15.70 -13.05 9.83
C ASP A 331 -14.28 -12.58 9.45
N ARG A 332 -13.92 -12.74 8.16
CA ARG A 332 -12.62 -12.27 7.65
C ARG A 332 -12.49 -10.75 7.66
N LEU A 333 -13.53 -10.03 7.26
CA LEU A 333 -13.55 -8.57 7.28
C LEU A 333 -13.50 -8.01 8.71
N GLN A 334 -14.21 -8.63 9.67
CA GLN A 334 -14.11 -8.25 11.09
C GLN A 334 -12.70 -8.45 11.63
N HIS A 335 -12.04 -9.55 11.25
CA HIS A 335 -10.65 -9.78 11.63
C HIS A 335 -9.68 -8.74 11.05
N GLU A 336 -9.98 -8.21 9.84
CA GLU A 336 -9.17 -7.13 9.27
C GLU A 336 -9.34 -5.81 10.04
N LEU A 337 -10.55 -5.48 10.47
CA LEU A 337 -10.82 -4.29 11.32
C LEU A 337 -10.01 -4.30 12.62
N GLU A 338 -9.71 -5.49 13.15
CA GLU A 338 -8.88 -5.60 14.35
C GLU A 338 -7.42 -5.17 14.10
N LYS A 339 -6.93 -5.31 12.86
CA LYS A 339 -5.54 -5.04 12.47
C LYS A 339 -5.35 -3.66 11.87
N ASP A 340 -6.37 -3.16 11.16
CA ASP A 340 -6.28 -1.94 10.37
C ASP A 340 -7.32 -0.89 10.80
N LEU A 341 -6.86 0.14 11.49
CA LEU A 341 -7.70 1.26 11.96
C LEU A 341 -8.11 2.23 10.85
N ALA A 342 -7.42 2.23 9.71
CA ALA A 342 -7.77 3.08 8.58
C ALA A 342 -8.92 2.49 7.75
N LEU A 343 -9.31 1.23 8.04
CA LEU A 343 -10.41 0.53 7.41
C LEU A 343 -11.71 0.79 8.19
N ARG A 344 -12.81 1.02 7.46
CA ARG A 344 -14.17 1.03 8.01
C ARG A 344 -15.05 0.11 7.20
N ILE A 345 -15.92 -0.63 7.87
CA ILE A 345 -16.82 -1.58 7.22
C ILE A 345 -18.23 -1.34 7.72
N GLU A 346 -19.13 -1.11 6.78
CA GLU A 346 -20.57 -1.02 7.02
C GLU A 346 -21.26 -2.18 6.30
N GLN A 347 -22.25 -2.80 6.93
CA GLN A 347 -23.00 -3.90 6.34
C GLN A 347 -24.44 -3.49 6.08
N PRO A 348 -24.75 -2.91 4.91
CA PRO A 348 -26.11 -2.47 4.58
C PRO A 348 -27.09 -3.63 4.38
N SER A 349 -26.59 -4.82 4.03
CA SER A 349 -27.39 -6.04 3.94
C SER A 349 -26.55 -7.27 4.27
N PRO A 350 -27.16 -8.45 4.56
CA PRO A 350 -26.43 -9.65 4.95
C PRO A 350 -25.34 -10.12 3.98
N ASP A 351 -25.47 -9.78 2.70
CA ASP A 351 -24.57 -10.23 1.62
C ASP A 351 -23.78 -9.10 0.98
N LYS A 352 -23.79 -7.89 1.59
CA LYS A 352 -23.11 -6.71 1.05
C LYS A 352 -22.39 -5.94 2.16
N TRP A 353 -21.18 -5.51 1.86
CA TRP A 353 -20.36 -4.68 2.75
C TRP A 353 -19.83 -3.46 1.98
N ILE A 354 -19.92 -2.30 2.59
CA ILE A 354 -19.23 -1.09 2.13
C ILE A 354 -17.91 -1.05 2.89
N VAL A 355 -16.82 -1.28 2.19
CA VAL A 355 -15.47 -1.29 2.75
C VAL A 355 -14.81 0.01 2.37
N SER A 356 -14.46 0.83 3.36
CA SER A 356 -13.87 2.15 3.18
C SER A 356 -12.41 2.14 3.62
N GLY A 357 -11.53 2.70 2.80
CA GLY A 357 -10.08 2.77 3.02
C GLY A 357 -9.48 4.06 2.48
N ARG A 358 -8.17 4.19 2.60
CA ARG A 358 -7.44 5.40 2.20
C ARG A 358 -7.30 5.56 0.69
N GLY A 359 -7.19 4.46 -0.05
CA GLY A 359 -7.01 4.49 -1.50
C GLY A 359 -7.31 3.16 -2.16
N VAL A 360 -7.20 3.13 -3.49
CA VAL A 360 -7.45 1.92 -4.29
C VAL A 360 -6.44 0.83 -3.97
N LEU A 361 -5.17 1.19 -3.79
CA LEU A 361 -4.11 0.22 -3.47
C LEU A 361 -4.37 -0.46 -2.12
N HIS A 362 -4.77 0.30 -1.10
CA HIS A 362 -5.11 -0.23 0.22
C HIS A 362 -6.22 -1.29 0.12
N LEU A 363 -7.32 -0.97 -0.57
CA LEU A 363 -8.44 -1.91 -0.75
C LEU A 363 -8.07 -3.10 -1.66
N SER A 364 -7.23 -2.89 -2.67
CA SER A 364 -6.79 -3.97 -3.56
C SER A 364 -5.86 -4.97 -2.87
N VAL A 365 -5.03 -4.51 -1.93
CA VAL A 365 -4.21 -5.40 -1.09
C VAL A 365 -5.09 -6.29 -0.22
N LEU A 366 -6.15 -5.74 0.39
CA LEU A 366 -7.11 -6.54 1.14
C LEU A 366 -7.78 -7.61 0.26
N ILE A 367 -8.27 -7.22 -0.91
CA ILE A 367 -8.93 -8.14 -1.86
C ILE A 367 -7.96 -9.24 -2.31
N GLU A 368 -6.73 -8.88 -2.66
CA GLU A 368 -5.72 -9.84 -3.11
C GLU A 368 -5.29 -10.80 -1.99
N THR A 369 -5.20 -10.32 -0.75
CA THR A 369 -4.92 -11.15 0.42
C THR A 369 -6.05 -12.16 0.62
N MET A 370 -7.31 -11.71 0.60
CA MET A 370 -8.48 -12.60 0.69
C MET A 370 -8.49 -13.63 -0.44
N ARG A 371 -8.17 -13.22 -1.67
CA ARG A 371 -8.07 -14.11 -2.83
C ARG A 371 -7.08 -15.25 -2.60
N ARG A 372 -5.89 -14.95 -2.09
CA ARG A 372 -4.83 -15.93 -1.79
C ARG A 372 -5.17 -16.84 -0.62
N GLU A 373 -5.91 -16.33 0.35
CA GLU A 373 -6.45 -17.14 1.45
C GLU A 373 -7.55 -18.13 1.00
N GLY A 374 -8.04 -18.01 -0.23
CA GLY A 374 -9.04 -18.90 -0.81
C GLY A 374 -10.47 -18.37 -0.76
N TYR A 375 -10.66 -17.08 -0.53
CA TYR A 375 -11.98 -16.44 -0.59
C TYR A 375 -12.41 -16.18 -2.03
N GLU A 376 -13.72 -16.19 -2.22
CA GLU A 376 -14.39 -15.85 -3.48
C GLU A 376 -15.44 -14.78 -3.20
N LEU A 377 -15.34 -13.64 -3.88
CA LEU A 377 -16.21 -12.48 -3.69
C LEU A 377 -16.32 -11.67 -4.97
N GLN A 378 -17.25 -10.72 -4.97
CA GLN A 378 -17.36 -9.71 -6.02
C GLN A 378 -17.16 -8.32 -5.42
N VAL A 379 -16.56 -7.44 -6.19
CA VAL A 379 -16.30 -6.06 -5.78
C VAL A 379 -16.80 -5.08 -6.83
N GLY A 380 -17.37 -3.99 -6.36
CA GLY A 380 -17.85 -2.91 -7.21
C GLY A 380 -16.75 -1.89 -7.50
N GLN A 381 -17.08 -0.90 -8.33
CA GLN A 381 -16.18 0.20 -8.66
C GLN A 381 -15.79 1.00 -7.41
N PRO A 382 -14.52 1.42 -7.28
CA PRO A 382 -14.09 2.35 -6.24
C PRO A 382 -14.85 3.68 -6.35
N GLN A 383 -15.35 4.17 -5.22
CA GLN A 383 -16.07 5.42 -5.11
C GLN A 383 -15.41 6.32 -4.05
N VAL A 384 -15.36 7.62 -4.30
CA VAL A 384 -14.89 8.57 -3.30
C VAL A 384 -15.98 8.87 -2.28
N ILE A 385 -15.57 9.12 -1.04
CA ILE A 385 -16.49 9.47 0.05
C ILE A 385 -16.71 10.98 0.01
N TYR A 386 -17.95 11.40 -0.25
CA TYR A 386 -18.35 12.81 -0.20
C TYR A 386 -18.72 13.20 1.22
N LYS A 387 -18.43 14.45 1.58
CA LYS A 387 -18.86 15.06 2.84
C LYS A 387 -19.67 16.31 2.58
N GLU A 388 -20.61 16.60 3.44
CA GLU A 388 -21.32 17.89 3.46
C GLU A 388 -20.65 18.77 4.53
N ILE A 389 -20.06 19.88 4.09
CA ILE A 389 -19.39 20.85 4.96
C ILE A 389 -20.07 22.19 4.72
N ASP A 390 -20.62 22.77 5.78
CA ASP A 390 -21.37 24.03 5.73
C ASP A 390 -22.50 24.05 4.66
N GLY A 391 -23.18 22.89 4.46
CA GLY A 391 -24.24 22.74 3.46
C GLY A 391 -23.75 22.63 2.02
N VAL A 392 -22.45 22.49 1.79
CA VAL A 392 -21.83 22.30 0.48
C VAL A 392 -21.31 20.87 0.36
N ARG A 393 -21.67 20.20 -0.73
CA ARG A 393 -21.11 18.89 -1.06
C ARG A 393 -19.63 19.04 -1.40
N CYS A 394 -18.78 18.42 -0.59
CA CYS A 394 -17.32 18.41 -0.74
C CYS A 394 -16.81 17.03 -1.14
N GLU A 395 -15.71 17.03 -1.89
CA GLU A 395 -14.99 15.82 -2.29
C GLU A 395 -13.54 15.88 -1.82
N PRO A 396 -12.89 14.72 -1.61
CA PRO A 396 -11.49 14.68 -1.24
C PRO A 396 -10.61 15.13 -2.41
N ILE A 397 -9.70 16.05 -2.12
CA ILE A 397 -8.68 16.57 -3.06
C ILE A 397 -7.33 16.05 -2.63
N GLU A 398 -6.54 15.66 -3.61
CA GLU A 398 -5.19 15.17 -3.41
C GLU A 398 -4.17 16.07 -4.08
N GLU A 399 -3.01 16.17 -3.49
CA GLU A 399 -1.81 16.69 -4.15
C GLU A 399 -1.19 15.54 -4.94
N LEU A 400 -1.08 15.76 -6.23
CA LEU A 400 -0.51 14.81 -7.19
C LEU A 400 0.81 15.37 -7.70
N THR A 401 1.90 14.60 -7.55
CA THR A 401 3.19 14.89 -8.16
C THR A 401 3.46 13.91 -9.29
N VAL A 402 3.79 14.43 -10.46
CA VAL A 402 4.14 13.64 -11.64
C VAL A 402 5.55 14.05 -12.09
N ASN A 403 6.49 13.11 -12.01
CA ASN A 403 7.84 13.28 -12.49
C ASN A 403 8.00 12.56 -13.85
N VAL A 404 8.36 13.30 -14.90
CA VAL A 404 8.46 12.77 -16.27
C VAL A 404 9.59 13.44 -17.03
N PRO A 405 10.14 12.80 -18.10
CA PRO A 405 10.96 13.49 -19.09
C PRO A 405 10.20 14.68 -19.71
N GLU A 406 10.93 15.77 -20.01
CA GLU A 406 10.34 17.02 -20.49
C GLU A 406 9.42 16.84 -21.72
N GLU A 407 9.76 15.91 -22.61
CA GLU A 407 8.98 15.62 -23.82
C GLU A 407 7.55 15.14 -23.54
N PHE A 408 7.27 14.54 -22.37
CA PHE A 408 5.94 14.07 -21.98
C PHE A 408 5.17 15.07 -21.11
N ALA A 409 5.79 16.16 -20.63
CA ALA A 409 5.20 17.08 -19.67
C ALA A 409 3.86 17.66 -20.15
N SER A 410 3.78 18.17 -21.37
CA SER A 410 2.56 18.75 -21.95
C SER A 410 1.41 17.74 -22.01
N LYS A 411 1.72 16.46 -22.30
CA LYS A 411 0.74 15.38 -22.36
C LYS A 411 0.19 15.04 -20.97
N MET A 412 1.05 15.07 -19.95
CA MET A 412 0.65 14.86 -18.55
C MET A 412 -0.27 15.98 -18.08
N ILE A 413 0.09 17.23 -18.35
CA ILE A 413 -0.73 18.40 -17.99
C ILE A 413 -2.13 18.30 -18.61
N ASP A 414 -2.23 18.01 -19.91
CA ASP A 414 -3.54 17.84 -20.57
C ASP A 414 -4.36 16.70 -19.94
N MET A 415 -3.72 15.55 -19.66
CA MET A 415 -4.38 14.38 -19.10
C MET A 415 -4.94 14.64 -17.69
N VAL A 416 -4.17 15.32 -16.83
CA VAL A 416 -4.55 15.64 -15.46
C VAL A 416 -5.63 16.75 -15.44
N THR A 417 -5.49 17.76 -16.30
CA THR A 417 -6.47 18.86 -16.41
C THR A 417 -7.84 18.36 -16.87
N ARG A 418 -7.90 17.42 -17.82
CA ARG A 418 -9.17 16.78 -18.23
C ARG A 418 -9.86 16.06 -17.08
N ARG A 419 -9.10 15.63 -16.06
CA ARG A 419 -9.60 15.00 -14.84
C ARG A 419 -9.82 15.98 -13.69
N LYS A 420 -9.98 17.28 -14.01
CA LYS A 420 -10.20 18.37 -13.05
C LYS A 420 -9.02 18.64 -12.11
N GLY A 421 -7.81 18.20 -12.50
CA GLY A 421 -6.60 18.61 -11.82
C GLY A 421 -6.18 20.02 -12.20
N GLU A 422 -5.74 20.78 -11.22
CA GLU A 422 -5.21 22.14 -11.35
C GLU A 422 -3.72 22.13 -11.06
N MET A 423 -2.90 22.56 -12.02
CA MET A 423 -1.44 22.61 -11.84
C MET A 423 -1.08 23.71 -10.83
N THR A 424 -0.32 23.34 -9.81
CA THR A 424 0.14 24.25 -8.75
C THR A 424 1.58 24.68 -8.95
N SER A 425 2.45 23.78 -9.37
CA SER A 425 3.85 24.08 -9.64
C SER A 425 4.42 23.22 -10.78
N MET A 426 5.54 23.69 -11.36
CA MET A 426 6.30 22.96 -12.34
C MET A 426 7.78 23.32 -12.17
N GLN A 427 8.62 22.33 -11.86
CA GLN A 427 10.05 22.49 -11.67
C GLN A 427 10.82 21.66 -12.70
N ASN A 428 11.82 22.28 -13.34
CA ASN A 428 12.68 21.58 -14.29
C ASN A 428 13.92 21.09 -13.55
N LEU A 429 14.14 19.78 -13.57
CA LEU A 429 15.26 19.08 -12.92
C LEU A 429 16.32 18.62 -13.96
N GLY A 430 16.48 19.36 -15.04
CA GLY A 430 17.41 19.04 -16.12
C GLY A 430 16.75 18.26 -17.25
N ASP A 431 16.86 16.96 -17.26
CA ASP A 431 16.24 16.06 -18.26
C ASP A 431 14.82 15.63 -17.88
N ARG A 432 14.39 15.89 -16.66
CA ARG A 432 13.08 15.57 -16.12
C ARG A 432 12.37 16.80 -15.56
N VAL A 433 11.07 16.71 -15.45
CA VAL A 433 10.23 17.79 -14.92
C VAL A 433 9.33 17.22 -13.82
N ASP A 434 9.29 17.90 -12.68
CA ASP A 434 8.32 17.65 -11.63
C ASP A 434 7.12 18.59 -11.81
N ILE A 435 5.93 18.01 -11.88
CA ILE A 435 4.69 18.76 -12.05
C ILE A 435 3.78 18.43 -10.89
N GLU A 436 3.36 19.44 -10.14
CA GLU A 436 2.44 19.29 -9.01
C GLU A 436 1.03 19.75 -9.39
N PHE A 437 0.03 19.03 -8.91
CA PHE A 437 -1.38 19.32 -9.16
C PHE A 437 -2.21 19.16 -7.89
N GLU A 438 -3.32 19.87 -7.83
CA GLU A 438 -4.45 19.55 -6.94
C GLU A 438 -5.56 18.89 -7.77
N ILE A 439 -5.86 17.63 -7.46
CA ILE A 439 -6.81 16.83 -8.23
C ILE A 439 -7.84 16.16 -7.31
N PRO A 440 -9.13 16.06 -7.70
CA PRO A 440 -10.09 15.23 -6.98
C PRO A 440 -9.64 13.76 -6.95
N SER A 441 -9.74 13.08 -5.79
CA SER A 441 -9.34 11.67 -5.64
C SER A 441 -9.99 10.76 -6.69
N ARG A 442 -11.24 11.05 -7.10
CA ARG A 442 -11.90 10.33 -8.20
C ARG A 442 -11.22 10.52 -9.57
N GLY A 443 -10.45 11.60 -9.76
CA GLY A 443 -9.65 11.85 -10.96
C GLY A 443 -8.37 11.02 -11.03
N ILE A 444 -7.90 10.50 -9.90
CA ILE A 444 -6.71 9.64 -9.81
C ILE A 444 -7.03 8.21 -10.22
N ILE A 445 -8.29 7.78 -10.04
CA ILE A 445 -8.72 6.41 -10.41
C ILE A 445 -8.43 6.19 -11.90
N GLY A 446 -7.59 5.19 -12.23
CA GLY A 446 -7.14 4.87 -13.58
C GLY A 446 -6.15 5.88 -14.21
N LEU A 447 -5.70 6.90 -13.48
CA LEU A 447 -4.73 7.86 -14.00
C LEU A 447 -3.34 7.24 -14.13
N ARG A 448 -2.92 6.43 -13.17
CA ARG A 448 -1.57 5.83 -13.13
C ARG A 448 -1.27 5.02 -14.39
N THR A 449 -2.17 4.12 -14.77
CA THR A 449 -2.03 3.29 -15.98
C THR A 449 -1.94 4.15 -17.24
N ASN A 450 -2.77 5.20 -17.32
CA ASN A 450 -2.75 6.12 -18.47
C ASN A 450 -1.46 6.94 -18.52
N VAL A 451 -0.95 7.43 -17.39
CA VAL A 451 0.30 8.18 -17.28
C VAL A 451 1.48 7.31 -17.69
N LEU A 452 1.58 6.07 -17.16
CA LEU A 452 2.63 5.13 -17.52
C LEU A 452 2.60 4.78 -19.01
N THR A 453 1.43 4.48 -19.56
CA THR A 453 1.28 4.20 -21.01
C THR A 453 1.68 5.40 -21.86
N ALA A 454 1.29 6.60 -21.44
CA ALA A 454 1.55 7.83 -22.19
C ALA A 454 3.01 8.27 -22.15
N SER A 455 3.75 7.90 -21.11
CA SER A 455 5.18 8.17 -20.89
C SER A 455 6.07 6.98 -21.23
N GLN A 456 5.54 5.92 -21.86
CA GLN A 456 6.29 4.70 -22.17
C GLN A 456 6.89 3.99 -20.94
N GLY A 457 6.28 4.18 -19.78
CA GLY A 457 6.74 3.61 -18.50
C GLY A 457 7.69 4.50 -17.71
N GLU A 458 8.08 5.67 -18.23
CA GLU A 458 9.09 6.52 -17.59
C GLU A 458 8.54 7.49 -16.54
N ALA A 459 7.22 7.66 -16.44
CA ALA A 459 6.61 8.54 -15.45
C ALA A 459 6.64 7.92 -14.04
N ILE A 460 6.94 8.76 -13.07
CA ILE A 460 6.78 8.45 -11.66
C ILE A 460 5.65 9.32 -11.11
N MET A 461 4.68 8.68 -10.47
CA MET A 461 3.50 9.36 -9.95
C MET A 461 3.34 9.05 -8.45
N ALA A 462 3.15 10.10 -7.67
CA ALA A 462 2.78 10.02 -6.27
C ALA A 462 1.63 10.97 -5.97
N HIS A 463 0.78 10.60 -5.02
CA HIS A 463 -0.33 11.44 -4.60
C HIS A 463 -0.55 11.31 -3.09
N ARG A 464 -1.13 12.34 -2.48
CA ARG A 464 -1.49 12.35 -1.06
C ARG A 464 -2.77 13.14 -0.83
N PHE A 465 -3.55 12.74 0.16
CA PHE A 465 -4.72 13.50 0.58
C PHE A 465 -4.30 14.89 1.09
N LYS A 466 -5.01 15.94 0.64
CA LYS A 466 -4.82 17.32 1.08
C LYS A 466 -5.94 17.79 1.99
N ALA A 467 -7.14 17.85 1.47
CA ALA A 467 -8.32 18.37 2.17
C ALA A 467 -9.61 18.02 1.43
N TYR A 468 -10.74 18.24 2.07
CA TYR A 468 -12.04 18.25 1.41
C TYR A 468 -12.29 19.65 0.83
N GLN A 469 -12.66 19.72 -0.46
CA GLN A 469 -13.03 20.97 -1.16
C GLN A 469 -14.38 20.79 -1.87
N PRO A 470 -15.06 21.89 -2.24
CA PRO A 470 -16.31 21.82 -2.99
C PRO A 470 -16.18 20.97 -4.26
N PHE A 471 -17.23 20.24 -4.58
CA PHE A 471 -17.30 19.35 -5.74
C PHE A 471 -16.98 20.08 -7.06
N LYS A 472 -15.96 19.62 -7.78
CA LYS A 472 -15.44 20.24 -9.01
C LYS A 472 -16.21 19.87 -10.30
N GLY A 473 -17.43 19.32 -10.19
CA GLY A 473 -18.28 18.95 -11.33
C GLY A 473 -17.97 17.53 -11.87
N GLU A 474 -18.75 17.08 -12.85
CA GLU A 474 -18.66 15.72 -13.39
C GLU A 474 -17.34 15.48 -14.13
N LEU A 475 -16.83 14.22 -14.02
CA LEU A 475 -15.67 13.72 -14.75
C LEU A 475 -16.12 12.78 -15.87
N GLN A 476 -15.54 12.95 -17.05
CA GLN A 476 -15.67 11.95 -18.09
C GLN A 476 -14.85 10.71 -17.71
N ARG A 477 -15.54 9.63 -17.39
CA ARG A 477 -14.95 8.31 -17.18
C ARG A 477 -14.84 7.57 -18.53
N ARG A 478 -14.55 6.26 -18.48
CA ARG A 478 -14.49 5.41 -19.66
C ARG A 478 -15.70 5.60 -20.59
N THR A 479 -15.45 6.00 -21.82
CA THR A 479 -16.49 6.21 -22.86
C THR A 479 -16.85 4.93 -23.57
N ASN A 480 -15.90 4.02 -23.76
CA ASN A 480 -16.06 2.77 -24.51
C ASN A 480 -17.03 1.81 -23.83
N GLY A 481 -17.87 1.16 -24.63
CA GLY A 481 -18.78 0.12 -24.19
C GLY A 481 -18.07 -1.20 -23.84
N SER A 482 -18.79 -2.12 -23.26
CA SER A 482 -18.32 -3.49 -22.95
C SER A 482 -18.80 -4.47 -24.00
N MET A 483 -17.95 -5.42 -24.40
CA MET A 483 -18.38 -6.62 -25.11
C MET A 483 -18.77 -7.67 -24.10
N ILE A 484 -20.01 -8.15 -24.16
CA ILE A 484 -20.63 -9.00 -23.13
C ILE A 484 -20.94 -10.36 -23.74
N ALA A 485 -20.53 -11.43 -23.05
CA ALA A 485 -20.84 -12.78 -23.49
C ALA A 485 -22.35 -13.05 -23.48
N MET A 486 -22.85 -13.60 -24.59
CA MET A 486 -24.28 -13.92 -24.80
C MET A 486 -24.66 -15.22 -24.10
N GLU A 487 -23.76 -16.19 -24.07
CA GLU A 487 -24.01 -17.56 -23.62
C GLU A 487 -22.87 -18.06 -22.73
N THR A 488 -23.18 -19.04 -21.89
CA THR A 488 -22.19 -19.76 -21.09
C THR A 488 -21.56 -20.87 -21.94
N GLY A 489 -20.24 -20.98 -21.94
CA GLY A 489 -19.52 -22.01 -22.69
C GLY A 489 -18.05 -21.71 -22.84
N THR A 490 -17.38 -22.44 -23.73
CA THR A 490 -15.95 -22.28 -24.02
C THR A 490 -15.75 -21.31 -25.18
N VAL A 491 -14.77 -20.44 -25.06
CA VAL A 491 -14.40 -19.47 -26.10
C VAL A 491 -13.71 -20.17 -27.28
N PHE A 492 -14.18 -19.91 -28.50
CA PHE A 492 -13.57 -20.45 -29.71
C PHE A 492 -12.76 -19.42 -30.49
N ALA A 493 -11.58 -19.82 -30.96
CA ALA A 493 -10.69 -19.00 -31.78
C ALA A 493 -11.41 -18.40 -33.00
N TYR A 494 -12.29 -19.18 -33.64
CA TYR A 494 -13.08 -18.73 -34.78
C TYR A 494 -14.01 -17.54 -34.43
N ALA A 495 -14.64 -17.57 -33.25
CA ALA A 495 -15.52 -16.49 -32.83
C ALA A 495 -14.74 -15.21 -32.54
N LEU A 496 -13.57 -15.32 -31.87
CA LEU A 496 -12.70 -14.18 -31.59
C LEU A 496 -12.19 -13.54 -32.89
N ASP A 497 -11.72 -14.33 -33.87
CA ASP A 497 -11.26 -13.87 -35.16
C ASP A 497 -12.33 -13.03 -35.90
N LYS A 498 -13.58 -13.43 -35.83
CA LYS A 498 -14.71 -12.72 -36.48
C LYS A 498 -15.16 -11.46 -35.74
N LEU A 499 -14.82 -11.33 -34.49
CA LEU A 499 -15.29 -10.24 -33.63
C LEU A 499 -14.18 -9.24 -33.26
N GLN A 500 -12.90 -9.53 -33.55
CA GLN A 500 -11.76 -8.69 -33.15
C GLN A 500 -11.78 -7.28 -33.77
N ASP A 501 -12.44 -7.07 -34.91
CA ASP A 501 -12.62 -5.74 -35.51
C ASP A 501 -13.57 -4.84 -34.70
N ARG A 502 -14.35 -5.42 -33.78
CA ARG A 502 -15.31 -4.69 -32.94
C ARG A 502 -14.74 -4.20 -31.63
N GLY A 503 -13.54 -4.68 -31.25
CA GLY A 503 -12.91 -4.28 -30.01
C GLY A 503 -11.76 -5.19 -29.57
N ARG A 504 -11.26 -4.98 -28.36
CA ARG A 504 -10.18 -5.79 -27.76
C ARG A 504 -10.76 -6.78 -26.77
N PHE A 505 -10.33 -8.03 -26.86
CA PHE A 505 -10.78 -9.07 -25.94
C PHE A 505 -9.92 -9.16 -24.68
N PHE A 506 -10.54 -9.65 -23.59
CA PHE A 506 -9.93 -9.95 -22.29
C PHE A 506 -9.82 -11.47 -22.06
N VAL A 507 -10.30 -12.27 -22.98
CA VAL A 507 -10.37 -13.73 -22.90
C VAL A 507 -9.58 -14.37 -24.05
N SER A 508 -9.04 -15.54 -23.77
CA SER A 508 -8.30 -16.38 -24.72
C SER A 508 -9.19 -17.51 -25.28
N PRO A 509 -8.80 -18.10 -26.43
CA PRO A 509 -9.40 -19.36 -26.86
C PRO A 509 -9.29 -20.44 -25.78
N GLN A 510 -10.35 -21.21 -25.57
CA GLN A 510 -10.54 -22.27 -24.59
C GLN A 510 -10.87 -21.78 -23.16
N ASP A 511 -10.90 -20.47 -22.88
CA ASP A 511 -11.40 -19.97 -21.61
C ASP A 511 -12.89 -20.31 -21.46
N GLU A 512 -13.31 -20.62 -20.25
CA GLU A 512 -14.73 -20.74 -19.89
C GLU A 512 -15.31 -19.37 -19.57
N VAL A 513 -16.45 -19.04 -20.17
CA VAL A 513 -17.18 -17.79 -19.94
C VAL A 513 -18.64 -18.09 -19.63
N TYR A 514 -19.31 -17.13 -19.01
CA TYR A 514 -20.74 -17.22 -18.73
C TYR A 514 -21.50 -16.02 -19.30
N ALA A 515 -22.81 -16.18 -19.52
CA ALA A 515 -23.68 -15.11 -20.01
C ALA A 515 -23.65 -13.90 -19.06
N GLY A 516 -23.42 -12.71 -19.59
CA GLY A 516 -23.27 -11.48 -18.80
C GLY A 516 -21.85 -11.16 -18.35
N GLN A 517 -20.87 -12.03 -18.59
CA GLN A 517 -19.44 -11.74 -18.38
C GLN A 517 -18.96 -10.71 -19.40
N VAL A 518 -18.17 -9.74 -18.97
CA VAL A 518 -17.49 -8.78 -19.85
C VAL A 518 -16.25 -9.46 -20.42
N VAL A 519 -16.26 -9.72 -21.72
CA VAL A 519 -15.21 -10.45 -22.42
C VAL A 519 -14.32 -9.57 -23.29
N GLY A 520 -14.60 -8.27 -23.34
CA GLY A 520 -13.78 -7.31 -24.08
C GLY A 520 -14.31 -5.89 -24.00
N GLU A 521 -13.52 -4.96 -24.57
CA GLU A 521 -13.87 -3.56 -24.74
C GLU A 521 -14.38 -3.32 -26.15
N HIS A 522 -15.52 -2.64 -26.28
CA HIS A 522 -16.10 -2.27 -27.58
C HIS A 522 -15.48 -0.96 -28.09
N VAL A 523 -15.31 -0.82 -29.39
CA VAL A 523 -14.78 0.42 -30.01
C VAL A 523 -15.74 1.60 -29.84
N HIS A 524 -17.07 1.33 -29.72
CA HIS A 524 -18.09 2.36 -29.54
C HIS A 524 -18.55 2.46 -28.08
N GLU A 525 -19.22 3.56 -27.72
CA GLU A 525 -19.71 3.85 -26.37
C GLU A 525 -20.76 2.85 -25.83
N LYS A 526 -21.56 2.28 -26.73
CA LYS A 526 -22.63 1.34 -26.35
C LYS A 526 -22.11 -0.08 -26.16
N ASP A 527 -22.65 -0.75 -25.15
CA ASP A 527 -22.36 -2.15 -24.89
C ASP A 527 -22.82 -3.04 -26.06
N LEU A 528 -22.04 -4.07 -26.35
CA LEU A 528 -22.29 -5.03 -27.42
C LEU A 528 -22.35 -6.45 -26.85
N VAL A 529 -23.48 -7.14 -27.04
CA VAL A 529 -23.58 -8.55 -26.69
C VAL A 529 -23.04 -9.38 -27.85
N VAL A 530 -22.07 -10.25 -27.55
CA VAL A 530 -21.32 -11.06 -28.52
C VAL A 530 -21.39 -12.55 -28.18
N ASN A 531 -21.44 -13.39 -29.20
CA ASN A 531 -21.35 -14.84 -29.03
C ASN A 531 -19.90 -15.29 -29.29
N VAL A 532 -19.14 -15.48 -28.24
CA VAL A 532 -17.74 -15.95 -28.27
C VAL A 532 -17.62 -17.47 -28.20
N THR A 533 -18.73 -18.18 -27.98
CA THR A 533 -18.80 -19.65 -27.87
C THR A 533 -19.17 -20.33 -29.18
N LYS A 534 -19.27 -19.57 -30.28
CA LYS A 534 -19.64 -20.11 -31.58
C LYS A 534 -18.49 -20.86 -32.24
N ALA A 535 -18.65 -22.18 -32.38
CA ALA A 535 -17.70 -23.01 -33.13
C ALA A 535 -17.86 -22.83 -34.64
N LYS A 536 -16.77 -23.07 -35.38
CA LYS A 536 -16.79 -23.15 -36.85
C LYS A 536 -17.70 -24.34 -37.24
N GLN A 537 -18.78 -24.08 -37.97
CA GLN A 537 -19.57 -25.17 -38.55
C GLN A 537 -18.78 -25.91 -39.61
N LEU A 538 -18.66 -27.20 -39.49
CA LEU A 538 -18.05 -28.05 -40.53
C LEU A 538 -18.98 -28.04 -41.74
N THR A 539 -18.58 -27.36 -42.81
CA THR A 539 -19.25 -27.46 -44.10
C THR A 539 -18.54 -28.53 -44.93
N ASN A 540 -19.32 -29.44 -45.52
CA ASN A 540 -18.81 -30.53 -46.38
C ASN A 540 -18.25 -30.08 -47.72
N VAL A 541 -18.02 -28.79 -47.93
CA VAL A 541 -17.41 -28.26 -49.16
C VAL A 541 -15.91 -28.20 -48.92
N ARG A 542 -15.16 -29.11 -49.54
CA ARG A 542 -13.72 -29.01 -49.72
C ARG A 542 -13.40 -27.84 -50.68
N ALA A 543 -13.39 -26.64 -50.16
CA ALA A 543 -12.67 -25.56 -50.84
C ALA A 543 -11.17 -25.82 -50.63
N SER A 544 -10.45 -26.13 -51.67
CA SER A 544 -8.99 -26.17 -51.74
C SER A 544 -8.42 -24.74 -51.71
N GLY A 545 -8.60 -24.07 -50.60
CA GLY A 545 -8.06 -22.77 -50.27
C GLY A 545 -7.47 -22.86 -48.89
N THR A 546 -6.21 -22.48 -48.79
CA THR A 546 -5.41 -22.34 -47.59
C THR A 546 -6.27 -22.04 -46.35
N ASP A 547 -6.24 -22.93 -45.38
CA ASP A 547 -6.68 -22.64 -44.02
C ASP A 547 -5.82 -21.45 -43.53
N GLU A 548 -6.30 -20.23 -43.75
CA GLU A 548 -5.71 -19.05 -43.10
C GLU A 548 -5.79 -19.29 -41.61
N LYS A 549 -4.64 -19.49 -40.98
CA LYS A 549 -4.53 -19.59 -39.54
C LYS A 549 -5.13 -18.31 -38.95
N ALA A 550 -6.21 -18.42 -38.21
CA ALA A 550 -6.84 -17.31 -37.52
C ALA A 550 -5.76 -16.52 -36.77
N ARG A 551 -5.57 -15.26 -37.12
CA ARG A 551 -4.57 -14.38 -36.51
C ARG A 551 -5.28 -13.62 -35.39
N ILE A 552 -5.29 -14.21 -34.19
CA ILE A 552 -5.94 -13.62 -33.02
C ILE A 552 -5.00 -12.65 -32.35
N ILE A 553 -5.47 -11.43 -32.09
CA ILE A 553 -4.78 -10.43 -31.29
C ILE A 553 -4.72 -10.93 -29.84
N PRO A 554 -3.56 -10.90 -29.17
CA PRO A 554 -3.46 -11.29 -27.76
C PRO A 554 -4.47 -10.53 -26.88
N PRO A 555 -5.10 -11.21 -25.91
CA PRO A 555 -6.05 -10.55 -25.02
C PRO A 555 -5.35 -9.52 -24.13
N LEU A 556 -6.08 -8.51 -23.73
CA LEU A 556 -5.66 -7.58 -22.69
C LEU A 556 -5.92 -8.24 -21.34
N ILE A 557 -4.86 -8.47 -20.56
CA ILE A 557 -4.92 -9.05 -19.23
C ILE A 557 -4.77 -7.92 -18.24
N PHE A 558 -5.73 -7.78 -17.32
CA PHE A 558 -5.72 -6.78 -16.27
C PHE A 558 -5.16 -7.35 -14.96
N SER A 559 -4.37 -6.55 -14.25
CA SER A 559 -4.16 -6.72 -12.82
C SER A 559 -5.46 -6.44 -12.05
N LEU A 560 -5.50 -6.75 -10.75
CA LEU A 560 -6.67 -6.46 -9.93
C LEU A 560 -6.97 -4.96 -9.90
N GLU A 561 -5.94 -4.13 -9.69
CA GLU A 561 -6.07 -2.67 -9.68
C GLU A 561 -6.61 -2.14 -10.99
N GLU A 562 -6.03 -2.57 -12.10
CA GLU A 562 -6.50 -2.16 -13.44
C GLU A 562 -7.94 -2.59 -13.70
N ALA A 563 -8.34 -3.78 -13.26
CA ALA A 563 -9.72 -4.23 -13.39
C ALA A 563 -10.70 -3.39 -12.56
N LEU A 564 -10.33 -3.05 -11.31
CA LEU A 564 -11.13 -2.20 -10.42
C LEU A 564 -11.28 -0.77 -10.97
N GLU A 565 -10.23 -0.25 -11.59
CA GLU A 565 -10.24 1.08 -12.21
C GLU A 565 -11.01 1.10 -13.53
N TYR A 566 -11.04 -0.05 -14.24
CA TYR A 566 -11.63 -0.19 -15.56
C TYR A 566 -13.15 -0.36 -15.54
N ILE A 567 -13.73 -1.06 -14.55
CA ILE A 567 -15.17 -1.37 -14.49
C ILE A 567 -16.03 -0.12 -14.38
N LYS A 568 -17.26 -0.20 -14.90
CA LYS A 568 -18.31 0.81 -14.77
C LYS A 568 -19.18 0.57 -13.52
N GLU A 569 -20.06 1.52 -13.21
CA GLU A 569 -20.99 1.43 -12.07
C GLU A 569 -21.95 0.24 -12.16
N ASP A 570 -22.27 -0.23 -13.37
CA ASP A 570 -23.12 -1.39 -13.65
C ASP A 570 -22.33 -2.70 -13.78
N GLU A 571 -21.04 -2.71 -13.37
CA GLU A 571 -20.14 -3.85 -13.48
C GLU A 571 -19.54 -4.22 -12.12
N TYR A 572 -19.22 -5.50 -11.94
CA TYR A 572 -18.45 -6.04 -10.83
C TYR A 572 -17.19 -6.74 -11.34
N VAL A 573 -16.16 -6.77 -10.50
CA VAL A 573 -15.03 -7.71 -10.62
C VAL A 573 -15.33 -8.92 -9.74
N GLU A 574 -15.46 -10.08 -10.35
CA GLU A 574 -15.50 -11.37 -9.67
C GLU A 574 -14.05 -11.78 -9.37
N VAL A 575 -13.73 -11.92 -8.09
CA VAL A 575 -12.42 -12.28 -7.60
C VAL A 575 -12.47 -13.67 -7.00
N THR A 576 -11.66 -14.58 -7.54
CA THR A 576 -11.54 -15.96 -7.09
C THR A 576 -10.05 -16.32 -6.93
N PRO A 577 -9.71 -17.38 -6.22
CA PRO A 577 -8.31 -17.80 -6.05
C PRO A 577 -7.52 -17.99 -7.35
N LYS A 578 -8.20 -18.38 -8.44
CA LYS A 578 -7.56 -18.70 -9.72
C LYS A 578 -7.83 -17.69 -10.82
N SER A 579 -8.93 -16.93 -10.74
CA SER A 579 -9.39 -16.10 -11.84
C SER A 579 -9.91 -14.76 -11.37
N MET A 580 -9.80 -13.76 -12.23
CA MET A 580 -10.49 -12.48 -12.12
C MET A 580 -11.33 -12.29 -13.37
N ARG A 581 -12.62 -12.00 -13.21
CA ARG A 581 -13.56 -11.83 -14.31
C ARG A 581 -14.37 -10.55 -14.07
N MET A 582 -14.49 -9.73 -15.08
CA MET A 582 -15.42 -8.61 -15.06
C MET A 582 -16.79 -9.08 -15.55
N ARG A 583 -17.84 -8.57 -14.94
CA ARG A 583 -19.22 -8.96 -15.30
C ARG A 583 -20.20 -7.81 -15.12
N LYS A 584 -21.32 -7.87 -15.81
CA LYS A 584 -22.44 -6.98 -15.52
C LYS A 584 -23.13 -7.39 -14.21
N ILE A 585 -23.65 -6.41 -13.46
CA ILE A 585 -24.44 -6.65 -12.25
C ILE A 585 -25.67 -7.49 -12.61
N ILE A 586 -26.40 -7.08 -13.64
CA ILE A 586 -27.54 -7.83 -14.19
C ILE A 586 -27.03 -8.73 -15.32
N LEU A 587 -26.94 -10.04 -15.10
CA LEU A 587 -26.42 -10.98 -16.09
C LEU A 587 -27.34 -11.16 -17.31
N ASP A 588 -28.66 -11.16 -17.09
CA ASP A 588 -29.63 -11.35 -18.17
C ASP A 588 -29.72 -10.14 -19.10
N HIS A 589 -29.45 -10.37 -20.38
CA HIS A 589 -29.46 -9.33 -21.42
C HIS A 589 -30.81 -8.63 -21.59
N LEU A 590 -31.92 -9.38 -21.50
CA LEU A 590 -33.27 -8.81 -21.69
C LEU A 590 -33.66 -7.94 -20.50
N VAL A 591 -33.28 -8.35 -19.29
CA VAL A 591 -33.52 -7.58 -18.08
C VAL A 591 -32.71 -6.28 -18.12
N ARG A 592 -31.40 -6.34 -18.47
CA ARG A 592 -30.59 -5.12 -18.65
C ARG A 592 -31.19 -4.14 -19.64
N LYS A 593 -31.66 -4.64 -20.80
CA LYS A 593 -32.25 -3.79 -21.82
C LYS A 593 -33.54 -3.10 -21.34
N ARG A 594 -34.30 -3.73 -20.45
CA ARG A 594 -35.49 -3.12 -19.85
C ARG A 594 -35.13 -2.07 -18.78
N SER A 595 -34.14 -2.36 -17.94
CA SER A 595 -33.64 -1.44 -16.92
C SER A 595 -33.13 -0.14 -17.56
N ASN A 596 -32.26 -0.24 -18.56
CA ASN A 596 -31.72 0.93 -19.24
C ASN A 596 -32.80 1.78 -19.91
N LYS A 597 -33.87 1.16 -20.40
CA LYS A 597 -35.00 1.91 -20.97
C LYS A 597 -35.85 2.67 -19.94
N SER A 598 -35.91 2.15 -18.71
CA SER A 598 -36.62 2.81 -17.60
C SER A 598 -35.82 3.94 -16.97
N GLU A 599 -34.51 4.00 -17.19
CA GLU A 599 -33.63 5.10 -16.74
C GLU A 599 -33.53 6.25 -17.77
N GLU A 600 -33.83 5.97 -19.05
CA GLU A 600 -33.90 6.98 -20.13
C GLU A 600 -35.28 7.69 -20.21
N GLU A 601 -36.33 7.15 -19.61
CA GLU A 601 -37.66 7.75 -19.47
C GLU A 601 -37.81 8.48 -18.12
#